data_e737207ce0d9453e7cc581a618201e87
#
_entry.id   e737207ce0d9453e7cc581a618201e87
#
_cell.length_a   1.000
_cell.length_b   1.000
_cell.length_c   1.000
_cell.angle_alpha   90.00
_cell.angle_beta   90.00
_cell.angle_gamma   90.00
#
_symmetry.space_group_name_H-M   'P 1'
#
loop_
_entity.id
_entity.type
_entity.pdbx_description
1 polymer ?
#
loop_
_entity_poly.entity_id
_entity_poly.type
_entity_poly.pdbx_seq_one_letter_code
_entity_poly.pdbx_strand_id
1 'polypeptide(L)'
;RQRRALPIDLGPASPPVEALLGDWHPDDVWISPISDAKVMPEHGDPAEIAVARDSIRLAFVTAMQHLPARQRATLIMCEVLKMPAAEAADTLGTSVAAVNSALQRARATLAALPEEQRPASVDADQSELLAKYVDAFQRYDMDQLVTLLHDDALMTMPPYSFWVRGAGDIIRWMQEPSPSACRDSIMVPAGLVNGVQAFAQYKPDPAGGHEPWALQVHEVSGGLISRMTFFLETKRIFPAFGLPPHLG
;
A
#
# COMPACT_ATOMS: atom_id res chain seq x y z
N ARG A 1 10.11 15.31 -15.12
CA ARG A 1 8.97 14.49 -14.65
C ARG A 1 9.14 14.28 -13.15
N GLN A 2 8.16 14.71 -12.40
CA GLN A 2 8.16 14.65 -10.95
C GLN A 2 8.16 13.18 -10.48
N ARG A 3 9.00 12.88 -9.48
CA ARG A 3 9.02 11.56 -8.82
C ARG A 3 7.70 11.42 -8.07
N ARG A 4 7.01 10.29 -8.20
CA ARG A 4 5.86 10.02 -7.35
C ARG A 4 6.32 9.98 -5.90
N ALA A 5 5.65 10.73 -5.05
CA ALA A 5 6.02 10.93 -3.66
C ALA A 5 5.19 10.04 -2.73
N LEU A 6 5.75 9.73 -1.57
CA LEU A 6 4.97 9.31 -0.41
C LEU A 6 4.67 10.54 0.44
N PRO A 7 3.59 10.56 1.25
CA PRO A 7 3.30 11.69 2.14
C PRO A 7 4.51 12.10 3.01
N ILE A 8 5.28 11.14 3.48
CA ILE A 8 6.50 11.37 4.28
C ILE A 8 7.60 12.11 3.52
N ASP A 9 7.58 12.13 2.19
CA ASP A 9 8.54 12.84 1.36
C ASP A 9 8.15 14.32 1.15
N LEU A 10 6.92 14.69 1.50
CA LEU A 10 6.34 16.02 1.23
C LEU A 10 6.43 16.98 2.41
N GLY A 11 6.64 16.48 3.62
CA GLY A 11 6.73 17.32 4.81
C GLY A 11 6.89 16.54 6.11
N PRO A 12 6.99 17.24 7.25
CA PRO A 12 7.07 16.61 8.56
C PRO A 12 5.76 15.89 8.92
N ALA A 13 5.81 15.00 9.94
CA ALA A 13 4.62 14.39 10.51
C ALA A 13 3.61 15.46 10.95
N SER A 14 2.35 15.23 10.64
CA SER A 14 1.26 16.09 11.05
C SER A 14 0.81 15.72 12.47
N PRO A 15 0.47 16.69 13.34
CA PRO A 15 -0.25 16.35 14.56
C PRO A 15 -1.64 15.78 14.22
N PRO A 16 -2.20 14.91 15.06
CA PRO A 16 -3.50 14.28 14.82
C PRO A 16 -4.66 15.27 15.12
N VAL A 17 -4.79 16.29 14.30
CA VAL A 17 -5.82 17.34 14.40
C VAL A 17 -6.54 17.49 13.08
N GLU A 18 -7.85 17.51 13.10
CA GLU A 18 -8.76 17.54 11.97
C GLU A 18 -8.45 18.63 10.93
N ALA A 19 -8.01 19.79 11.37
CA ALA A 19 -7.75 20.93 10.49
C ALA A 19 -6.50 20.80 9.60
N LEU A 20 -5.73 19.70 9.72
CA LEU A 20 -4.41 19.58 9.12
C LEU A 20 -4.28 18.41 8.12
N LEU A 21 -5.36 18.04 7.41
CA LEU A 21 -5.27 17.05 6.32
C LEU A 21 -4.24 17.43 5.24
N GLY A 22 -3.84 18.70 5.20
CA GLY A 22 -2.91 19.21 4.22
C GLY A 22 -3.54 19.35 2.84
N ASP A 23 -2.68 19.58 1.84
CA ASP A 23 -3.13 19.77 0.47
C ASP A 23 -3.55 18.43 -0.17
N TRP A 24 -4.63 18.46 -0.93
CA TRP A 24 -5.00 17.41 -1.85
C TRP A 24 -4.10 17.46 -3.08
N HIS A 25 -3.52 16.34 -3.47
CA HIS A 25 -2.66 16.25 -4.65
C HIS A 25 -3.26 15.32 -5.69
N PRO A 26 -3.11 15.64 -6.99
CA PRO A 26 -3.64 14.81 -8.07
C PRO A 26 -2.91 13.46 -8.17
N ASP A 27 -3.55 12.51 -8.85
CA ASP A 27 -3.14 11.10 -9.01
C ASP A 27 -1.73 10.89 -9.57
N ASP A 28 -1.18 11.85 -10.30
CA ASP A 28 0.16 11.76 -10.88
C ASP A 28 1.28 11.93 -9.84
N VAL A 29 0.94 12.46 -8.66
CA VAL A 29 1.86 12.60 -7.52
C VAL A 29 1.99 11.30 -6.73
N TRP A 30 0.89 10.54 -6.59
CA TRP A 30 0.81 9.38 -5.71
C TRP A 30 1.02 8.04 -6.42
N ILE A 31 1.41 7.04 -5.64
CA ILE A 31 1.41 5.65 -6.05
C ILE A 31 0.04 5.07 -5.72
N SER A 32 -0.72 4.71 -6.76
CA SER A 32 -2.01 4.05 -6.57
C SER A 32 -1.84 2.56 -6.30
N PRO A 33 -2.69 1.97 -5.43
CA PRO A 33 -2.66 0.54 -5.20
C PRO A 33 -3.15 -0.22 -6.44
N ILE A 34 -2.57 -1.41 -6.67
CA ILE A 34 -3.03 -2.35 -7.67
C ILE A 34 -3.21 -3.71 -7.01
N SER A 35 -4.31 -4.40 -7.31
CA SER A 35 -4.52 -5.75 -6.82
C SER A 35 -3.53 -6.72 -7.44
N ASP A 36 -2.91 -7.58 -6.61
CA ASP A 36 -1.97 -8.60 -7.07
C ASP A 36 -2.64 -9.56 -8.07
N ALA A 37 -3.92 -9.84 -7.92
CA ALA A 37 -4.69 -10.66 -8.85
C ALA A 37 -4.69 -10.13 -10.31
N LYS A 38 -4.45 -8.82 -10.51
CA LYS A 38 -4.36 -8.23 -11.85
C LYS A 38 -2.97 -8.30 -12.49
N VAL A 39 -1.94 -8.57 -11.70
CA VAL A 39 -0.55 -8.61 -12.15
C VAL A 39 0.07 -10.00 -12.06
N MET A 40 -0.64 -10.95 -11.42
CA MET A 40 -0.19 -12.32 -11.25
C MET A 40 -0.65 -13.20 -12.41
N PRO A 41 0.14 -14.21 -12.84
CA PRO A 41 -0.32 -15.24 -13.77
C PRO A 41 -1.50 -16.02 -13.16
N GLU A 42 -2.56 -16.17 -13.93
CA GLU A 42 -3.74 -16.94 -13.49
C GLU A 42 -3.50 -18.45 -13.43
N HIS A 43 -2.45 -18.96 -14.10
CA HIS A 43 -2.16 -20.39 -14.24
C HIS A 43 -0.65 -20.67 -14.09
N GLY A 44 -0.28 -21.71 -13.32
CA GLY A 44 1.11 -22.15 -13.13
C GLY A 44 1.25 -23.15 -11.96
N ASP A 45 2.45 -23.71 -11.79
CA ASP A 45 2.79 -24.51 -10.62
C ASP A 45 2.70 -23.62 -9.35
N PRO A 46 2.06 -24.09 -8.26
CA PRO A 46 1.98 -23.35 -7.00
C PRO A 46 3.35 -22.85 -6.48
N ALA A 47 4.41 -23.62 -6.68
CA ALA A 47 5.77 -23.20 -6.30
C ALA A 47 6.29 -22.06 -7.19
N GLU A 48 6.04 -22.12 -8.51
CA GLU A 48 6.40 -21.04 -9.44
C GLU A 48 5.58 -19.78 -9.17
N ILE A 49 4.30 -19.91 -8.84
CA ILE A 49 3.43 -18.80 -8.44
C ILE A 49 3.94 -18.16 -7.14
N ALA A 50 4.35 -18.94 -6.15
CA ALA A 50 4.91 -18.43 -4.90
C ALA A 50 6.22 -17.65 -5.15
N VAL A 51 7.16 -18.22 -5.93
CA VAL A 51 8.40 -17.55 -6.32
C VAL A 51 8.13 -16.28 -7.15
N ALA A 52 7.15 -16.32 -8.05
CA ALA A 52 6.74 -15.15 -8.83
C ALA A 52 6.13 -14.07 -7.93
N ARG A 53 5.31 -14.46 -6.93
CA ARG A 53 4.76 -13.55 -5.91
C ARG A 53 5.85 -12.83 -5.16
N ASP A 54 6.82 -13.55 -4.62
CA ASP A 54 7.91 -12.97 -3.85
C ASP A 54 8.80 -12.07 -4.73
N SER A 55 9.06 -12.48 -5.98
CA SER A 55 9.84 -11.68 -6.93
C SER A 55 9.11 -10.41 -7.36
N ILE A 56 7.80 -10.49 -7.65
CA ILE A 56 6.96 -9.35 -8.04
C ILE A 56 6.84 -8.38 -6.87
N ARG A 57 6.59 -8.88 -5.67
CA ARG A 57 6.47 -8.10 -4.46
C ARG A 57 7.77 -7.35 -4.14
N LEU A 58 8.89 -8.06 -4.10
CA LEU A 58 10.20 -7.47 -3.82
C LEU A 58 10.56 -6.42 -4.88
N ALA A 59 10.39 -6.75 -6.16
CA ALA A 59 10.68 -5.84 -7.26
C ALA A 59 9.75 -4.63 -7.25
N PHE A 60 8.47 -4.81 -6.98
CA PHE A 60 7.47 -3.73 -7.08
C PHE A 60 7.59 -2.73 -5.93
N VAL A 61 7.56 -3.20 -4.67
CA VAL A 61 7.60 -2.30 -3.49
C VAL A 61 8.94 -1.58 -3.42
N THR A 62 10.02 -2.32 -3.56
CA THR A 62 11.36 -1.75 -3.48
C THR A 62 11.69 -0.87 -4.69
N ALA A 63 11.21 -1.25 -5.88
CA ALA A 63 11.34 -0.41 -7.08
C ALA A 63 10.58 0.91 -6.96
N MET A 64 9.40 0.89 -6.34
CA MET A 64 8.61 2.10 -6.18
C MET A 64 9.24 3.09 -5.21
N GLN A 65 9.92 2.62 -4.19
CA GLN A 65 10.51 3.45 -3.13
C GLN A 65 11.94 3.92 -3.45
N HIS A 66 12.76 3.08 -4.07
CA HIS A 66 14.21 3.30 -4.14
C HIS A 66 14.76 3.49 -5.55
N LEU A 67 13.98 3.21 -6.60
CA LEU A 67 14.47 3.32 -7.97
C LEU A 67 14.01 4.60 -8.68
N PRO A 68 14.91 5.24 -9.45
CA PRO A 68 14.53 6.27 -10.40
C PRO A 68 13.49 5.75 -11.41
N ALA A 69 12.60 6.62 -11.89
CA ALA A 69 11.47 6.25 -12.73
C ALA A 69 11.81 5.32 -13.91
N ARG A 70 12.93 5.57 -14.58
CA ARG A 70 13.39 4.77 -15.74
C ARG A 70 13.83 3.36 -15.35
N GLN A 71 14.57 3.24 -14.24
CA GLN A 71 15.03 1.93 -13.72
C GLN A 71 13.84 1.11 -13.22
N ARG A 72 12.90 1.76 -12.55
CA ARG A 72 11.66 1.17 -12.06
C ARG A 72 10.79 0.65 -13.19
N ALA A 73 10.52 1.46 -14.22
CA ALA A 73 9.75 1.04 -15.39
C ALA A 73 10.41 -0.17 -16.08
N THR A 74 11.74 -0.12 -16.27
CA THR A 74 12.49 -1.22 -16.87
C THR A 74 12.40 -2.51 -16.04
N LEU A 75 12.55 -2.41 -14.72
CA LEU A 75 12.45 -3.57 -13.83
C LEU A 75 11.07 -4.20 -13.89
N ILE A 76 10.00 -3.40 -13.81
CA ILE A 76 8.63 -3.88 -13.89
C ILE A 76 8.37 -4.56 -15.25
N MET A 77 8.73 -3.93 -16.35
CA MET A 77 8.51 -4.50 -17.68
C MET A 77 9.25 -5.82 -17.87
N CYS A 78 10.53 -5.89 -17.52
CA CYS A 78 11.35 -7.05 -17.80
C CYS A 78 11.19 -8.17 -16.76
N GLU A 79 11.08 -7.86 -15.47
CA GLU A 79 11.04 -8.86 -14.40
C GLU A 79 9.63 -9.27 -14.00
N VAL A 80 8.71 -8.32 -13.95
CA VAL A 80 7.32 -8.57 -13.55
C VAL A 80 6.48 -9.02 -14.76
N LEU A 81 6.45 -8.19 -15.82
CA LEU A 81 5.67 -8.47 -17.03
C LEU A 81 6.36 -9.44 -17.99
N LYS A 82 7.61 -9.88 -17.66
CA LYS A 82 8.43 -10.78 -18.48
C LYS A 82 8.60 -10.33 -19.94
N MET A 83 8.51 -9.01 -20.15
CA MET A 83 8.63 -8.39 -21.46
C MET A 83 10.07 -8.50 -21.97
N PRO A 84 10.30 -8.92 -23.23
CA PRO A 84 11.63 -8.90 -23.84
C PRO A 84 12.24 -7.49 -23.82
N ALA A 85 13.57 -7.41 -23.62
CA ALA A 85 14.26 -6.11 -23.56
C ALA A 85 14.09 -5.23 -24.82
N ALA A 86 13.85 -5.85 -25.98
CA ALA A 86 13.56 -5.13 -27.22
C ALA A 86 12.19 -4.43 -27.15
N GLU A 87 11.17 -5.14 -26.70
CA GLU A 87 9.81 -4.60 -26.55
C GLU A 87 9.74 -3.52 -25.45
N ALA A 88 10.45 -3.74 -24.34
CA ALA A 88 10.61 -2.72 -23.31
C ALA A 88 11.35 -1.46 -23.83
N ALA A 89 12.33 -1.62 -24.72
CA ALA A 89 13.04 -0.51 -25.34
C ALA A 89 12.12 0.31 -26.25
N ASP A 90 11.32 -0.35 -27.07
CA ASP A 90 10.33 0.30 -27.96
C ASP A 90 9.29 1.05 -27.13
N THR A 91 8.74 0.42 -26.09
CA THR A 91 7.74 1.02 -25.19
C THR A 91 8.29 2.24 -24.44
N LEU A 92 9.55 2.21 -24.02
CA LEU A 92 10.22 3.30 -23.28
C LEU A 92 10.85 4.35 -24.19
N GLY A 93 10.78 4.20 -25.52
CA GLY A 93 11.41 5.08 -26.49
C GLY A 93 12.93 5.16 -26.30
N THR A 94 13.60 4.00 -26.13
CA THR A 94 15.04 3.93 -25.82
C THR A 94 15.71 2.75 -26.51
N SER A 95 17.01 2.52 -26.29
CA SER A 95 17.73 1.38 -26.87
C SER A 95 17.71 0.17 -25.91
N VAL A 96 17.85 -1.05 -26.49
CA VAL A 96 18.01 -2.30 -25.74
C VAL A 96 19.20 -2.23 -24.77
N ALA A 97 20.32 -1.61 -25.20
CA ALA A 97 21.48 -1.40 -24.34
C ALA A 97 21.16 -0.51 -23.13
N ALA A 98 20.34 0.52 -23.31
CA ALA A 98 19.90 1.39 -22.22
C ALA A 98 18.94 0.68 -21.26
N VAL A 99 18.05 -0.18 -21.77
CA VAL A 99 17.17 -1.06 -20.96
C VAL A 99 18.03 -2.01 -20.11
N ASN A 100 18.96 -2.74 -20.71
CA ASN A 100 19.85 -3.67 -19.99
C ASN A 100 20.69 -2.96 -18.92
N SER A 101 21.23 -1.78 -19.23
CA SER A 101 21.96 -0.97 -18.25
C SER A 101 21.07 -0.46 -17.11
N ALA A 102 19.84 -0.07 -17.40
CA ALA A 102 18.88 0.36 -16.38
C ALA A 102 18.47 -0.80 -15.49
N LEU A 103 18.25 -1.99 -16.05
CA LEU A 103 17.91 -3.22 -15.33
C LEU A 103 19.05 -3.65 -14.40
N GLN A 104 20.30 -3.62 -14.90
CA GLN A 104 21.47 -3.94 -14.08
C GLN A 104 21.62 -2.98 -12.89
N ARG A 105 21.47 -1.68 -13.10
CA ARG A 105 21.50 -0.68 -12.01
C ARG A 105 20.34 -0.87 -11.03
N ALA A 106 19.14 -1.17 -11.53
CA ALA A 106 18.00 -1.47 -10.68
C ALA A 106 18.29 -2.65 -9.74
N ARG A 107 18.76 -3.77 -10.29
CA ARG A 107 19.13 -4.96 -9.50
C ARG A 107 20.24 -4.66 -8.47
N ALA A 108 21.26 -3.90 -8.86
CA ALA A 108 22.33 -3.52 -7.94
C ALA A 108 21.81 -2.66 -6.77
N THR A 109 20.92 -1.69 -7.05
CA THR A 109 20.30 -0.87 -6.00
C THR A 109 19.45 -1.72 -5.06
N LEU A 110 18.66 -2.68 -5.59
CA LEU A 110 17.84 -3.56 -4.77
C LEU A 110 18.67 -4.52 -3.92
N ALA A 111 19.75 -5.06 -4.47
CA ALA A 111 20.67 -5.96 -3.75
C ALA A 111 21.42 -5.26 -2.60
N ALA A 112 21.63 -3.95 -2.71
CA ALA A 112 22.31 -3.16 -1.68
C ALA A 112 21.40 -2.73 -0.52
N LEU A 113 20.10 -3.02 -0.57
CA LEU A 113 19.17 -2.66 0.52
C LEU A 113 19.37 -3.53 1.75
N PRO A 114 19.34 -2.95 2.95
CA PRO A 114 19.33 -3.67 4.21
C PRO A 114 18.17 -4.67 4.28
N GLU A 115 18.35 -5.79 4.98
CA GLU A 115 17.35 -6.86 5.08
C GLU A 115 16.06 -6.37 5.73
N GLU A 116 16.16 -5.42 6.66
CA GLU A 116 15.02 -4.78 7.35
C GLU A 116 14.14 -3.94 6.41
N GLN A 117 14.65 -3.55 5.24
CA GLN A 117 13.90 -2.81 4.21
C GLN A 117 13.34 -3.72 3.11
N ARG A 118 13.55 -5.02 3.22
CA ARG A 118 12.95 -5.99 2.31
C ARG A 118 11.55 -6.36 2.82
N PRO A 119 10.53 -6.36 1.95
CA PRO A 119 9.19 -6.78 2.37
C PRO A 119 9.21 -8.23 2.89
N ALA A 120 8.71 -8.45 4.10
CA ALA A 120 8.56 -9.78 4.67
C ALA A 120 7.53 -10.62 3.89
N SER A 121 7.59 -11.95 3.89
CA SER A 121 6.55 -12.81 3.31
C SER A 121 5.27 -12.73 4.16
N VAL A 122 4.08 -12.82 3.55
CA VAL A 122 2.84 -12.97 4.33
C VAL A 122 2.87 -14.37 4.91
N ASP A 123 3.21 -14.45 6.20
CA ASP A 123 3.19 -15.68 6.96
C ASP A 123 1.87 -15.80 7.78
N ALA A 124 1.70 -16.95 8.44
CA ALA A 124 0.53 -17.21 9.27
C ALA A 124 0.40 -16.19 10.41
N ASP A 125 1.52 -15.74 10.99
CA ASP A 125 1.57 -14.81 12.12
C ASP A 125 1.08 -13.42 11.68
N GLN A 126 1.40 -12.98 10.45
CA GLN A 126 0.88 -11.73 9.90
C GLN A 126 -0.62 -11.79 9.67
N SER A 127 -1.13 -12.91 9.18
CA SER A 127 -2.57 -13.10 8.97
C SER A 127 -3.35 -13.04 10.29
N GLU A 128 -2.81 -13.63 11.36
CA GLU A 128 -3.41 -13.57 12.71
C GLU A 128 -3.39 -12.13 13.26
N LEU A 129 -2.26 -11.42 13.13
CA LEU A 129 -2.16 -10.02 13.53
C LEU A 129 -3.20 -9.14 12.84
N LEU A 130 -3.32 -9.28 11.52
CA LEU A 130 -4.28 -8.50 10.73
C LEU A 130 -5.73 -8.87 11.04
N ALA A 131 -6.02 -10.12 11.36
CA ALA A 131 -7.34 -10.53 11.84
C ALA A 131 -7.68 -9.88 13.20
N LYS A 132 -6.72 -9.83 14.13
CA LYS A 132 -6.89 -9.11 15.41
C LYS A 132 -7.09 -7.61 15.19
N TYR A 133 -6.38 -7.02 14.22
CA TYR A 133 -6.58 -5.62 13.86
C TYR A 133 -8.00 -5.36 13.35
N VAL A 134 -8.49 -6.16 12.41
CA VAL A 134 -9.86 -6.01 11.86
C VAL A 134 -10.90 -6.15 12.96
N ASP A 135 -10.78 -7.15 13.83
CA ASP A 135 -11.69 -7.39 14.94
C ASP A 135 -11.70 -6.20 15.92
N ALA A 136 -10.54 -5.73 16.37
CA ALA A 136 -10.43 -4.58 17.26
C ALA A 136 -10.96 -3.29 16.61
N PHE A 137 -10.65 -3.09 15.33
CA PHE A 137 -11.12 -1.95 14.55
C PHE A 137 -12.66 -1.90 14.47
N GLN A 138 -13.30 -3.01 14.10
CA GLN A 138 -14.77 -3.07 13.99
C GLN A 138 -15.48 -2.95 15.35
N ARG A 139 -14.86 -3.43 16.43
CA ARG A 139 -15.37 -3.26 17.78
C ARG A 139 -15.08 -1.89 18.40
N TYR A 140 -14.34 -1.05 17.67
CA TYR A 140 -13.87 0.25 18.17
C TYR A 140 -13.02 0.12 19.45
N ASP A 141 -12.25 -0.95 19.57
CA ASP A 141 -11.39 -1.24 20.72
C ASP A 141 -10.02 -0.57 20.54
N MET A 142 -9.94 0.70 20.90
CA MET A 142 -8.75 1.52 20.74
C MET A 142 -7.58 1.06 21.61
N ASP A 143 -7.87 0.50 22.78
CA ASP A 143 -6.87 -0.03 23.70
C ASP A 143 -6.20 -1.27 23.10
N GLN A 144 -6.96 -2.14 22.44
CA GLN A 144 -6.39 -3.27 21.72
C GLN A 144 -5.67 -2.80 20.46
N LEU A 145 -6.23 -1.88 19.68
CA LEU A 145 -5.61 -1.39 18.45
C LEU A 145 -4.19 -0.83 18.70
N VAL A 146 -4.00 -0.05 19.77
CA VAL A 146 -2.68 0.53 20.09
C VAL A 146 -1.62 -0.55 20.32
N THR A 147 -1.99 -1.70 20.88
CA THR A 147 -1.04 -2.82 21.15
C THR A 147 -0.62 -3.56 19.89
N LEU A 148 -1.34 -3.41 18.79
CA LEU A 148 -1.05 -4.04 17.50
C LEU A 148 -0.13 -3.18 16.62
N LEU A 149 0.10 -1.92 17.00
CA LEU A 149 0.93 -0.98 16.27
C LEU A 149 2.35 -0.92 16.87
N HIS A 150 3.32 -0.77 15.99
CA HIS A 150 4.68 -0.43 16.41
C HIS A 150 4.70 0.98 17.03
N ASP A 151 5.56 1.21 18.05
CA ASP A 151 5.64 2.52 18.71
C ASP A 151 5.88 3.67 17.72
N ASP A 152 6.71 3.43 16.70
CA ASP A 152 7.02 4.37 15.61
C ASP A 152 6.17 4.14 14.34
N ALA A 153 5.01 3.49 14.44
CA ALA A 153 4.15 3.22 13.29
C ALA A 153 3.84 4.50 12.51
N LEU A 154 3.71 4.36 11.20
CA LEU A 154 3.36 5.45 10.29
C LEU A 154 1.96 5.24 9.72
N MET A 155 1.16 6.29 9.68
CA MET A 155 -0.11 6.30 8.95
C MET A 155 -0.09 7.40 7.91
N THR A 156 -0.48 7.06 6.67
CA THR A 156 -0.54 7.98 5.53
C THR A 156 -1.90 7.91 4.87
N MET A 157 -2.38 9.03 4.31
CA MET A 157 -3.73 9.16 3.75
C MET A 157 -3.74 9.78 2.34
N PRO A 158 -3.13 9.13 1.32
CA PRO A 158 -3.26 9.63 -0.04
C PRO A 158 -4.74 9.76 -0.46
N PRO A 159 -5.15 10.85 -1.15
CA PRO A 159 -4.32 11.82 -1.87
C PRO A 159 -3.87 13.05 -1.06
N TYR A 160 -4.06 13.06 0.24
CA TYR A 160 -3.59 14.16 1.09
C TYR A 160 -2.11 13.99 1.46
N SER A 161 -1.40 15.11 1.68
CA SER A 161 -0.04 15.10 2.20
C SER A 161 0.06 14.72 3.68
N PHE A 162 -1.09 14.53 4.32
CA PHE A 162 -1.21 14.17 5.73
C PHE A 162 -0.59 12.83 6.06
N TRP A 163 0.22 12.81 7.11
CA TRP A 163 0.72 11.58 7.71
C TRP A 163 1.03 11.77 9.19
N VAL A 164 0.89 10.70 9.96
CA VAL A 164 1.05 10.68 11.40
C VAL A 164 2.10 9.64 11.78
N ARG A 165 2.87 9.91 12.83
CA ARG A 165 3.85 8.98 13.40
C ARG A 165 3.50 8.67 14.85
N GLY A 166 3.61 7.40 15.22
CA GLY A 166 3.44 6.90 16.57
C GLY A 166 2.04 6.32 16.82
N ALA A 167 2.02 5.17 17.49
CA ALA A 167 0.78 4.44 17.77
C ALA A 167 -0.27 5.30 18.47
N GLY A 168 0.12 6.08 19.48
CA GLY A 168 -0.79 6.95 20.23
C GLY A 168 -1.45 8.03 19.38
N ASP A 169 -0.70 8.68 18.46
CA ASP A 169 -1.23 9.70 17.59
C ASP A 169 -2.10 9.12 16.48
N ILE A 170 -1.77 7.93 15.98
CA ILE A 170 -2.59 7.18 15.03
C ILE A 170 -3.95 6.84 15.66
N ILE A 171 -3.95 6.31 16.89
CA ILE A 171 -5.20 5.98 17.60
C ILE A 171 -6.03 7.25 17.87
N ARG A 172 -5.41 8.34 18.30
CA ARG A 172 -6.10 9.62 18.49
C ARG A 172 -6.75 10.12 17.22
N TRP A 173 -6.09 9.95 16.06
CA TRP A 173 -6.65 10.30 14.76
C TRP A 173 -7.82 9.39 14.34
N MET A 174 -7.85 8.14 14.78
CA MET A 174 -8.95 7.20 14.53
C MET A 174 -10.15 7.37 15.46
N GLN A 175 -9.99 8.17 16.53
CA GLN A 175 -11.08 8.45 17.48
C GLN A 175 -11.87 9.69 17.06
N GLU A 176 -13.11 9.77 17.51
CA GLU A 176 -13.92 10.97 17.34
C GLU A 176 -13.37 12.16 18.15
N PRO A 177 -13.52 13.39 17.65
CA PRO A 177 -14.32 13.80 16.49
C PRO A 177 -13.55 13.84 15.14
N SER A 178 -12.52 13.06 14.97
CA SER A 178 -11.72 13.07 13.73
C SER A 178 -12.53 12.65 12.49
N PRO A 179 -12.23 13.23 11.28
CA PRO A 179 -12.78 12.74 10.01
C PRO A 179 -12.44 11.28 9.72
N SER A 180 -11.36 10.78 10.32
CA SER A 180 -10.93 9.38 10.23
C SER A 180 -11.47 8.50 11.33
N ALA A 181 -12.35 9.02 12.20
CA ALA A 181 -13.00 8.19 13.22
C ALA A 181 -13.58 6.93 12.59
N CYS A 182 -13.29 5.78 13.19
CA CYS A 182 -13.62 4.47 12.61
C CYS A 182 -14.83 3.80 13.30
N ARG A 183 -15.57 4.54 14.12
CA ARG A 183 -16.76 4.03 14.80
C ARG A 183 -17.77 3.48 13.80
N ASP A 184 -18.32 2.30 14.09
CA ASP A 184 -19.32 1.60 13.29
C ASP A 184 -18.88 1.30 11.84
N SER A 185 -17.56 1.35 11.57
CA SER A 185 -17.02 0.96 10.25
C SER A 185 -17.07 -0.54 10.04
N ILE A 186 -17.29 -0.95 8.80
CA ILE A 186 -17.18 -2.34 8.34
C ILE A 186 -15.86 -2.49 7.53
N MET A 187 -15.14 -3.58 7.84
CA MET A 187 -13.90 -3.95 7.13
C MET A 187 -14.16 -5.20 6.29
N VAL A 188 -13.94 -5.09 4.99
CA VAL A 188 -14.09 -6.20 4.02
C VAL A 188 -12.72 -6.56 3.45
N PRO A 189 -12.30 -7.84 3.43
CA PRO A 189 -11.07 -8.25 2.75
C PRO A 189 -11.08 -7.84 1.27
N ALA A 190 -10.01 -7.18 0.82
CA ALA A 190 -9.88 -6.64 -0.54
C ALA A 190 -8.80 -7.37 -1.38
N GLY A 191 -8.31 -8.53 -0.90
CA GLY A 191 -7.24 -9.28 -1.54
C GLY A 191 -5.86 -8.73 -1.19
N LEU A 192 -4.86 -9.04 -2.02
CA LEU A 192 -3.47 -8.64 -1.80
C LEU A 192 -3.12 -7.42 -2.65
N VAL A 193 -2.31 -6.54 -2.06
CA VAL A 193 -1.65 -5.39 -2.69
C VAL A 193 -0.16 -5.47 -2.37
N ASN A 194 0.68 -5.68 -3.38
CA ASN A 194 2.12 -5.89 -3.20
C ASN A 194 2.44 -7.02 -2.19
N GLY A 195 1.69 -8.11 -2.23
CA GLY A 195 1.82 -9.24 -1.32
C GLY A 195 1.32 -8.98 0.12
N VAL A 196 0.73 -7.84 0.40
CA VAL A 196 0.19 -7.48 1.71
C VAL A 196 -1.34 -7.53 1.67
N GLN A 197 -1.98 -8.09 2.71
CA GLN A 197 -3.43 -8.12 2.79
C GLN A 197 -4.00 -6.70 2.87
N ALA A 198 -4.93 -6.38 1.99
CA ALA A 198 -5.67 -5.13 1.97
C ALA A 198 -7.10 -5.32 2.47
N PHE A 199 -7.66 -4.26 3.04
CA PHE A 199 -9.03 -4.22 3.54
C PHE A 199 -9.74 -2.98 3.02
N ALA A 200 -10.99 -3.16 2.59
CA ALA A 200 -11.88 -2.07 2.24
C ALA A 200 -12.66 -1.64 3.49
N GLN A 201 -12.49 -0.39 3.88
CA GLN A 201 -13.25 0.22 4.96
C GLN A 201 -14.48 0.92 4.39
N TYR A 202 -15.62 0.64 4.99
CA TYR A 202 -16.87 1.34 4.76
C TYR A 202 -17.32 2.01 6.05
N LYS A 203 -17.85 3.22 5.96
CA LYS A 203 -18.43 3.98 7.08
C LYS A 203 -19.94 4.05 6.96
N PRO A 204 -20.65 4.26 8.09
CA PRO A 204 -22.08 4.47 8.07
C PRO A 204 -22.47 5.59 7.09
N ASP A 205 -23.44 5.30 6.21
CA ASP A 205 -24.05 6.27 5.31
C ASP A 205 -25.31 6.86 6.00
N PRO A 206 -25.45 8.19 6.11
CA PRO A 206 -26.66 8.81 6.64
C PRO A 206 -27.93 8.41 5.89
N ALA A 207 -27.82 7.99 4.64
CA ALA A 207 -28.95 7.49 3.84
C ALA A 207 -29.29 6.02 4.15
N GLY A 208 -28.52 5.35 4.98
CA GLY A 208 -28.65 3.94 5.37
C GLY A 208 -27.56 3.07 4.76
N GLY A 209 -27.18 1.99 5.47
CA GLY A 209 -26.06 1.13 5.09
C GLY A 209 -24.69 1.80 5.29
N HIS A 210 -23.71 1.44 4.43
CA HIS A 210 -22.33 1.92 4.56
C HIS A 210 -21.74 2.30 3.22
N GLU A 211 -21.08 3.46 3.16
CA GLU A 211 -20.38 3.97 1.98
C GLU A 211 -18.88 3.71 2.04
N PRO A 212 -18.20 3.56 0.88
CA PRO A 212 -16.77 3.37 0.79
C PRO A 212 -15.99 4.55 1.40
N TRP A 213 -15.07 4.25 2.31
CA TRP A 213 -14.24 5.27 2.95
C TRP A 213 -12.76 5.21 2.51
N ALA A 214 -12.12 4.04 2.63
CA ALA A 214 -10.71 3.87 2.28
C ALA A 214 -10.38 2.42 1.90
N LEU A 215 -9.39 2.24 1.04
CA LEU A 215 -8.65 0.98 0.96
C LEU A 215 -7.45 1.06 1.89
N GLN A 216 -7.40 0.20 2.90
CA GLN A 216 -6.32 0.12 3.88
C GLN A 216 -5.32 -0.96 3.48
N VAL A 217 -4.03 -0.62 3.52
CA VAL A 217 -2.91 -1.55 3.32
C VAL A 217 -1.99 -1.42 4.53
N HIS A 218 -1.68 -2.56 5.19
CA HIS A 218 -0.91 -2.58 6.41
C HIS A 218 0.39 -3.35 6.24
N GLU A 219 1.53 -2.68 6.40
CA GLU A 219 2.84 -3.32 6.42
C GLU A 219 3.18 -3.76 7.86
N VAL A 220 3.68 -4.98 8.00
CA VAL A 220 4.03 -5.60 9.28
C VAL A 220 5.54 -5.75 9.38
N SER A 221 6.09 -5.44 10.55
CA SER A 221 7.50 -5.65 10.88
C SER A 221 7.62 -6.03 12.35
N GLY A 222 8.44 -7.04 12.67
CA GLY A 222 8.63 -7.50 14.05
C GLY A 222 7.35 -7.97 14.76
N GLY A 223 6.36 -8.49 14.02
CA GLY A 223 5.08 -8.94 14.58
C GLY A 223 4.11 -7.82 14.96
N LEU A 224 4.35 -6.57 14.52
CA LEU A 224 3.50 -5.41 14.74
C LEU A 224 3.26 -4.66 13.42
N ILE A 225 2.17 -3.91 13.33
CA ILE A 225 1.89 -3.04 12.18
C ILE A 225 2.83 -1.83 12.25
N SER A 226 3.71 -1.70 11.27
CA SER A 226 4.70 -0.63 11.18
C SER A 226 4.28 0.51 10.26
N ARG A 227 3.39 0.23 9.29
CA ARG A 227 2.84 1.26 8.40
C ARG A 227 1.41 0.94 8.00
N MET A 228 0.62 1.98 7.93
CA MET A 228 -0.77 1.96 7.48
C MET A 228 -0.94 2.97 6.37
N THR A 229 -1.44 2.56 5.20
CA THR A 229 -1.78 3.46 4.10
C THR A 229 -3.27 3.38 3.83
N PHE A 230 -3.95 4.52 3.94
CA PHE A 230 -5.38 4.68 3.72
C PHE A 230 -5.58 5.39 2.39
N PHE A 231 -5.92 4.68 1.34
CA PHE A 231 -6.21 5.26 0.03
C PHE A 231 -7.65 5.73 -0.03
N LEU A 232 -7.87 7.04 -0.12
CA LEU A 232 -9.20 7.65 -0.01
C LEU A 232 -9.94 7.84 -1.35
N GLU A 233 -9.31 7.61 -2.48
CA GLU A 233 -9.93 7.71 -3.81
C GLU A 233 -10.82 6.49 -4.14
N THR A 234 -11.77 6.21 -3.27
CA THR A 234 -12.60 5.01 -3.31
C THR A 234 -13.39 4.87 -4.61
N LYS A 235 -13.88 5.96 -5.20
CA LYS A 235 -14.61 5.95 -6.49
C LYS A 235 -13.83 5.31 -7.62
N ARG A 236 -12.50 5.39 -7.60
CA ARG A 236 -11.61 4.80 -8.59
C ARG A 236 -11.09 3.44 -8.13
N ILE A 237 -10.72 3.33 -6.87
CA ILE A 237 -10.03 2.16 -6.31
C ILE A 237 -10.99 0.99 -6.13
N PHE A 238 -12.17 1.20 -5.53
CA PHE A 238 -13.09 0.11 -5.20
C PHE A 238 -13.56 -0.67 -6.44
N PRO A 239 -13.98 -0.04 -7.56
CA PRO A 239 -14.29 -0.78 -8.78
C PRO A 239 -13.08 -1.55 -9.33
N ALA A 240 -11.87 -1.00 -9.20
CA ALA A 240 -10.64 -1.66 -9.65
C ALA A 240 -10.32 -2.94 -8.84
N PHE A 241 -10.81 -3.05 -7.62
CA PHE A 241 -10.69 -4.21 -6.75
C PHE A 241 -11.94 -5.12 -6.74
N GLY A 242 -12.96 -4.81 -7.55
CA GLY A 242 -14.22 -5.55 -7.56
C GLY A 242 -15.05 -5.40 -6.27
N LEU A 243 -14.81 -4.32 -5.52
CA LEU A 243 -15.48 -4.03 -4.27
C LEU A 243 -16.84 -3.34 -4.51
N PRO A 244 -17.87 -3.63 -3.71
CA PRO A 244 -19.18 -3.01 -3.88
C PRO A 244 -19.13 -1.49 -3.62
N PRO A 245 -19.93 -0.70 -4.37
CA PRO A 245 -20.01 0.74 -4.17
C PRO A 245 -20.76 1.15 -2.90
N HIS A 246 -21.45 0.22 -2.26
CA HIS A 246 -22.23 0.42 -1.04
C HIS A 246 -22.51 -0.94 -0.38
N LEU A 247 -22.59 -0.97 0.96
CA LEU A 247 -23.05 -2.12 1.73
C LEU A 247 -24.41 -1.80 2.35
N GLY A 248 -25.37 -2.69 2.11
CA GLY A 248 -26.74 -2.57 2.66
C GLY A 248 -26.87 -2.98 4.11
#